data_5da0645e8749ec4825d4bcc2b40d423a
#
_entry.id   5da0645e8749ec4825d4bcc2b40d423a
#
_cell.length_a   1.000
_cell.length_b   1.000
_cell.length_c   1.000
_cell.angle_alpha   90.00
_cell.angle_beta   90.00
_cell.angle_gamma   90.00
#
_symmetry.space_group_name_H-M   'P 1'
#
loop_
_entity.id
_entity.type
_entity.pdbx_description
1 polymer ?
#
loop_
_entity_poly.entity_id
_entity_poly.type
_entity_poly.pdbx_seq_one_letter_code
_entity_poly.pdbx_strand_id
1 'polypeptide(L)'
;RKIIQTFLMGKTFRSPNKNAWISWTGLPSYVPEYNFVDGFWLGAKFETGLKLSEASVLQFTPSAYYTSARKALAGQGELSLSYAPRRRGYMVLSGGMLSADYNGESGESRLINGVASSFFGRNDVKLYEKRFLSLHHQIELANSLLFSTSLSWQRRQMLENHIHRSWFKKE
;
A
#
# COMPACT_ATOMS: atom_id res chain seq x y z
N ARG A 1 -22.02 6.82 18.94
CA ARG A 1 -21.94 5.35 18.68
C ARG A 1 -21.71 5.03 17.20
N LYS A 2 -22.48 5.61 16.25
CA LYS A 2 -22.33 5.38 14.79
C LYS A 2 -20.98 5.84 14.23
N ILE A 3 -20.42 6.96 14.70
CA ILE A 3 -19.13 7.48 14.24
C ILE A 3 -17.99 6.52 14.62
N ILE A 4 -17.98 6.02 15.84
CA ILE A 4 -16.98 5.07 16.32
C ILE A 4 -17.05 3.77 15.52
N GLN A 5 -18.25 3.27 15.24
CA GLN A 5 -18.44 2.09 14.38
C GLN A 5 -17.90 2.31 12.97
N THR A 6 -18.19 3.46 12.35
CA THR A 6 -17.66 3.79 11.01
C THR A 6 -16.13 3.86 11.01
N PHE A 7 -15.55 4.41 12.06
CA PHE A 7 -14.09 4.52 12.18
C PHE A 7 -13.42 3.16 12.40
N LEU A 8 -14.02 2.29 13.22
CA LEU A 8 -13.48 0.97 13.51
C LEU A 8 -13.74 -0.03 12.37
N MET A 9 -14.97 -0.08 11.85
CA MET A 9 -15.42 -1.14 10.94
C MET A 9 -15.32 -0.75 9.46
N GLY A 10 -14.99 0.52 9.20
CA GLY A 10 -15.01 1.05 7.84
C GLY A 10 -16.42 1.39 7.34
N LYS A 11 -16.48 2.09 6.22
CA LYS A 11 -17.73 2.44 5.55
C LYS A 11 -17.49 2.82 4.10
N THR A 12 -18.42 2.40 3.26
CA THR A 12 -18.48 2.84 1.86
C THR A 12 -19.60 3.85 1.69
N PHE A 13 -19.26 5.00 1.13
CA PHE A 13 -20.20 6.03 0.70
C PHE A 13 -20.34 5.95 -0.82
N ARG A 14 -21.56 6.04 -1.30
CA ARG A 14 -21.88 5.99 -2.73
C ARG A 14 -22.67 7.22 -3.14
N SER A 15 -22.41 7.70 -4.36
CA SER A 15 -23.22 8.78 -4.93
C SER A 15 -24.65 8.32 -5.20
N PRO A 16 -25.63 9.24 -5.29
CA PRO A 16 -27.04 8.90 -5.54
C PRO A 16 -27.25 8.05 -6.80
N ASN A 17 -26.54 8.34 -7.87
CA ASN A 17 -26.57 7.59 -9.13
C ASN A 17 -25.71 6.33 -9.12
N LYS A 18 -25.05 6.00 -7.98
CA LYS A 18 -24.18 4.83 -7.77
C LYS A 18 -22.98 4.74 -8.73
N ASN A 19 -22.64 5.82 -9.43
CA ASN A 19 -21.52 5.83 -10.37
C ASN A 19 -20.18 6.12 -9.69
N ALA A 20 -20.20 6.71 -8.48
CA ALA A 20 -19.00 6.99 -7.71
C ALA A 20 -19.11 6.47 -6.30
N TRP A 21 -17.99 6.04 -5.75
CA TRP A 21 -17.91 5.61 -4.34
C TRP A 21 -16.56 5.95 -3.73
N ILE A 22 -16.56 6.11 -2.41
CA ILE A 22 -15.37 6.17 -1.57
C ILE A 22 -15.56 5.23 -0.40
N SER A 23 -14.56 4.42 -0.13
CA SER A 23 -14.54 3.42 0.94
C SER A 23 -13.38 3.69 1.89
N TRP A 24 -13.70 3.74 3.17
CA TRP A 24 -12.77 3.63 4.27
C TRP A 24 -12.80 2.20 4.81
N THR A 25 -11.67 1.52 4.83
CA THR A 25 -11.60 0.09 5.18
C THR A 25 -11.59 -0.19 6.69
N GLY A 26 -11.58 0.88 7.51
CA GLY A 26 -11.54 0.76 8.96
C GLY A 26 -10.16 0.49 9.54
N LEU A 27 -10.04 0.64 10.87
CA LEU A 27 -8.78 0.40 11.58
C LEU A 27 -8.28 -1.06 11.55
N PRO A 28 -9.14 -2.11 11.59
CA PRO A 28 -8.66 -3.50 11.57
C PRO A 28 -7.93 -3.91 10.29
N SER A 29 -8.19 -3.22 9.17
CA SER A 29 -7.45 -3.44 7.92
C SER A 29 -6.07 -2.77 7.92
N TYR A 30 -5.83 -1.90 8.89
CA TYR A 30 -4.55 -1.27 9.14
C TYR A 30 -3.85 -2.03 10.27
N VAL A 31 -2.94 -2.91 9.91
CA VAL A 31 -2.07 -3.56 10.89
C VAL A 31 -0.97 -2.58 11.26
N PRO A 32 -0.88 -2.12 12.52
CA PRO A 32 0.19 -1.23 12.94
C PRO A 32 1.52 -1.94 12.76
N GLU A 33 2.35 -1.38 11.91
CA GLU A 33 3.67 -1.89 11.63
C GLU A 33 4.69 -1.16 12.50
N TYR A 34 5.62 -1.90 13.09
CA TYR A 34 6.71 -1.36 13.87
C TYR A 34 8.04 -2.00 13.44
N ASN A 35 9.06 -1.17 13.26
CA ASN A 35 10.43 -1.61 13.02
C ASN A 35 11.43 -0.54 13.52
N PHE A 36 12.70 -0.90 13.65
CA PHE A 36 13.75 0.01 14.18
C PHE A 36 14.11 1.16 13.23
N VAL A 37 13.76 1.08 11.97
CA VAL A 37 14.03 2.10 10.96
C VAL A 37 12.96 3.20 11.01
N ASP A 38 11.69 2.82 10.90
CA ASP A 38 10.57 3.73 10.75
C ASP A 38 9.84 4.04 12.06
N GLY A 39 9.98 3.16 13.08
CA GLY A 39 9.15 3.18 14.25
C GLY A 39 7.74 2.67 13.95
N PHE A 40 6.74 3.31 14.51
CA PHE A 40 5.33 3.02 14.20
C PHE A 40 4.90 3.67 12.90
N TRP A 41 4.17 2.94 12.10
CA TRP A 41 3.47 3.44 10.93
C TRP A 41 2.05 3.86 11.33
N LEU A 42 1.74 5.12 11.15
CA LEU A 42 0.42 5.69 11.46
C LEU A 42 -0.16 6.30 10.18
N GLY A 43 -1.27 5.78 9.72
CA GLY A 43 -1.83 6.30 8.47
C GLY A 43 -3.17 5.71 8.08
N ALA A 44 -3.53 5.90 6.82
CA ALA A 44 -4.80 5.50 6.28
C ALA A 44 -4.71 5.08 4.82
N LYS A 45 -5.62 4.19 4.43
CA LYS A 45 -5.86 3.77 3.06
C LYS A 45 -7.33 4.00 2.72
N PHE A 46 -7.56 4.55 1.55
CA PHE A 46 -8.90 4.74 0.98
C PHE A 46 -9.00 4.02 -0.35
N GLU A 47 -10.20 3.65 -0.71
CA GLU A 47 -10.53 3.12 -2.03
C GLU A 47 -11.61 4.00 -2.63
N THR A 48 -11.37 4.54 -3.80
CA THR A 48 -12.35 5.34 -4.52
C THR A 48 -12.60 4.74 -5.89
N GLY A 49 -13.78 4.94 -6.43
CA GLY A 49 -14.06 4.44 -7.75
C GLY A 49 -15.12 5.27 -8.46
N LEU A 50 -15.00 5.30 -9.78
CA LEU A 50 -15.89 5.98 -10.70
C LEU A 50 -16.22 5.08 -11.88
N LYS A 51 -17.51 4.81 -12.08
CA LYS A 51 -17.99 4.20 -13.31
C LYS A 51 -18.01 5.25 -14.41
N LEU A 52 -17.15 5.11 -15.39
CA LEU A 52 -17.10 5.97 -16.58
C LEU A 52 -18.16 5.54 -17.59
N SER A 53 -18.45 4.23 -17.66
CA SER A 53 -19.52 3.63 -18.43
C SER A 53 -19.91 2.29 -17.81
N GLU A 54 -20.87 1.57 -18.38
CA GLU A 54 -21.19 0.20 -17.95
C GLU A 54 -20.01 -0.77 -18.12
N ALA A 55 -19.12 -0.46 -19.03
CA ALA A 55 -17.99 -1.28 -19.42
C ALA A 55 -16.64 -0.78 -18.87
N SER A 56 -16.61 0.39 -18.21
CA SER A 56 -15.36 1.03 -17.80
C SER A 56 -15.46 1.57 -16.38
N VAL A 57 -14.49 1.17 -15.56
CA VAL A 57 -14.39 1.57 -14.15
C VAL A 57 -12.99 2.09 -13.89
N LEU A 58 -12.92 3.29 -13.36
CA LEU A 58 -11.70 3.91 -12.84
C LEU A 58 -11.70 3.77 -11.32
N GLN A 59 -10.61 3.23 -10.77
CA GLN A 59 -10.42 3.12 -9.32
C GLN A 59 -9.13 3.83 -8.92
N PHE A 60 -9.16 4.50 -7.78
CA PHE A 60 -7.98 5.11 -7.18
C PHE A 60 -7.88 4.71 -5.71
N THR A 61 -6.74 4.14 -5.36
CA THR A 61 -6.45 3.61 -4.03
C THR A 61 -5.24 4.32 -3.43
N PRO A 62 -5.42 5.51 -2.81
CA PRO A 62 -4.35 6.20 -2.10
C PRO A 62 -4.14 5.62 -0.71
N SER A 63 -2.88 5.62 -0.27
CA SER A 63 -2.51 5.38 1.13
C SER A 63 -1.40 6.35 1.53
N ALA A 64 -1.48 6.85 2.77
CA ALA A 64 -0.49 7.74 3.34
C ALA A 64 -0.23 7.35 4.79
N TYR A 65 1.04 7.38 5.18
CA TYR A 65 1.53 6.96 6.48
C TYR A 65 2.57 7.93 7.00
N TYR A 66 2.55 8.14 8.30
CA TYR A 66 3.61 8.83 9.03
C TYR A 66 4.45 7.80 9.77
N THR A 67 5.76 7.85 9.61
CA THR A 67 6.74 6.99 10.29
C THR A 67 7.33 7.71 11.48
N SER A 68 7.07 7.19 12.70
CA SER A 68 7.32 7.93 13.95
C SER A 68 8.81 8.14 14.25
N ALA A 69 9.68 7.17 13.98
CA ALA A 69 11.11 7.28 14.25
C ALA A 69 11.83 8.11 13.20
N ARG A 70 11.50 7.92 11.94
CA ARG A 70 12.09 8.68 10.82
C ARG A 70 11.52 10.08 10.68
N LYS A 71 10.36 10.36 11.31
CA LYS A 71 9.59 11.62 11.19
C LYS A 71 9.33 12.00 9.72
N ALA A 72 9.01 11.00 8.91
CA ALA A 72 8.83 11.14 7.48
C ALA A 72 7.43 10.67 7.06
N LEU A 73 6.96 11.22 5.93
CA LEU A 73 5.75 10.74 5.27
C LEU A 73 6.14 9.65 4.27
N ALA A 74 5.38 8.57 4.28
CA ALA A 74 5.42 7.50 3.31
C ALA A 74 4.03 7.35 2.70
N GLY A 75 3.95 6.89 1.46
CA GLY A 75 2.65 6.66 0.86
C GLY A 75 2.76 6.16 -0.56
N GLN A 76 1.65 5.64 -1.06
CA GLN A 76 1.51 5.20 -2.43
C GLN A 76 0.11 5.44 -2.93
N GLY A 77 -0.02 5.53 -4.24
CA GLY A 77 -1.30 5.56 -4.93
C GLY A 77 -1.31 4.56 -6.07
N GLU A 78 -2.45 3.96 -6.28
CA GLU A 78 -2.71 3.09 -7.43
C GLU A 78 -3.96 3.59 -8.15
N LEU A 79 -3.81 3.86 -9.43
CA LEU A 79 -4.90 4.23 -10.33
C LEU A 79 -5.09 3.09 -11.31
N SER A 80 -6.23 2.43 -11.28
CA SER A 80 -6.57 1.34 -12.19
C SER A 80 -7.77 1.69 -13.06
N LEU A 81 -7.69 1.32 -14.32
CA LEU A 81 -8.75 1.47 -15.31
C LEU A 81 -9.06 0.12 -15.95
N SER A 82 -10.27 -0.37 -15.73
CA SER A 82 -10.82 -1.50 -16.46
C SER A 82 -11.64 -0.98 -17.62
N TYR A 83 -11.38 -1.46 -18.83
CA TYR A 83 -12.06 -1.01 -20.05
C TYR A 83 -12.13 -2.18 -21.07
N ALA A 84 -12.98 -2.02 -22.08
CA ALA A 84 -13.17 -3.02 -23.12
C ALA A 84 -13.30 -4.45 -22.56
N PRO A 85 -14.36 -4.79 -21.79
CA PRO A 85 -14.44 -6.04 -21.03
C PRO A 85 -14.36 -7.28 -21.93
N ARG A 86 -14.82 -7.21 -23.17
CA ARG A 86 -14.69 -8.30 -24.15
C ARG A 86 -13.24 -8.57 -24.56
N ARG A 87 -12.35 -7.58 -24.43
CA ARG A 87 -10.91 -7.66 -24.73
C ARG A 87 -10.05 -7.66 -23.48
N ARG A 88 -10.64 -7.79 -22.28
CA ARG A 88 -9.92 -7.79 -21.01
C ARG A 88 -8.96 -6.60 -20.84
N GLY A 89 -9.36 -5.42 -21.34
CA GLY A 89 -8.56 -4.21 -21.25
C GLY A 89 -8.41 -3.77 -19.79
N TYR A 90 -7.18 -3.62 -19.33
CA TYR A 90 -6.83 -3.24 -17.98
C TYR A 90 -5.54 -2.44 -17.96
N MET A 91 -5.53 -1.35 -17.22
CA MET A 91 -4.36 -0.48 -17.04
C MET A 91 -4.22 -0.12 -15.58
N VAL A 92 -3.00 -0.17 -15.06
CA VAL A 92 -2.66 0.24 -13.70
C VAL A 92 -1.47 1.18 -13.74
N LEU A 93 -1.63 2.34 -13.15
CA LEU A 93 -0.55 3.26 -12.83
C LEU A 93 -0.39 3.28 -11.32
N SER A 94 0.78 2.93 -10.81
CA SER A 94 1.08 3.00 -9.39
C SER A 94 2.38 3.73 -9.13
N GLY A 95 2.44 4.43 -8.01
CA GLY A 95 3.62 5.16 -7.62
C GLY A 95 3.60 5.55 -6.16
N GLY A 96 4.77 5.84 -5.62
CA GLY A 96 4.86 6.22 -4.22
C GLY A 96 6.28 6.21 -3.66
N MET A 97 6.33 6.44 -2.35
CA MET A 97 7.53 6.41 -1.55
C MET A 97 7.25 5.59 -0.28
N LEU A 98 7.91 4.46 -0.15
CA LEU A 98 7.73 3.51 0.96
C LEU A 98 9.09 2.99 1.43
N SER A 99 9.16 2.53 2.68
CA SER A 99 10.23 1.63 3.09
C SER A 99 9.90 0.21 2.62
N ALA A 100 10.87 -0.46 2.04
CA ALA A 100 10.76 -1.82 1.54
C ALA A 100 11.94 -2.67 2.03
N ASP A 101 11.72 -3.97 2.15
CA ASP A 101 12.75 -4.92 2.52
C ASP A 101 13.65 -5.23 1.31
N TYR A 102 14.95 -5.28 1.53
CA TYR A 102 15.93 -5.73 0.52
C TYR A 102 15.74 -7.20 0.16
N ASN A 103 15.32 -8.01 1.12
CA ASN A 103 15.12 -9.43 0.95
C ASN A 103 13.64 -9.81 1.12
N GLY A 104 12.81 -9.31 0.22
CA GLY A 104 11.35 -9.54 0.25
C GLY A 104 10.91 -11.00 0.23
N GLU A 105 11.83 -11.93 -0.06
CA GLU A 105 11.62 -13.39 -0.03
C GLU A 105 12.25 -14.07 1.20
N SER A 106 12.77 -13.32 2.18
CA SER A 106 13.43 -13.89 3.36
C SER A 106 12.51 -14.72 4.25
N GLY A 107 11.21 -14.74 3.97
CA GLY A 107 10.21 -15.49 4.72
C GLY A 107 9.81 -14.85 6.06
N GLU A 108 10.53 -13.84 6.52
CA GLU A 108 10.13 -13.09 7.71
C GLU A 108 9.10 -12.02 7.37
N SER A 109 7.89 -12.17 7.88
CA SER A 109 6.88 -11.13 7.73
C SER A 109 7.27 -9.89 8.51
N ARG A 110 6.94 -8.70 7.98
CA ARG A 110 7.18 -7.41 8.65
C ARG A 110 6.55 -7.36 10.05
N LEU A 111 5.46 -8.09 10.28
CA LEU A 111 4.82 -8.25 11.58
C LEU A 111 5.69 -9.02 12.57
N ILE A 112 6.25 -10.17 12.14
CA ILE A 112 7.13 -10.99 12.98
C ILE A 112 8.39 -10.20 13.34
N ASN A 113 9.00 -9.52 12.36
CA ASN A 113 10.12 -8.64 12.62
C ASN A 113 9.74 -7.48 13.56
N GLY A 114 8.55 -6.90 13.44
CA GLY A 114 8.03 -5.88 14.33
C GLY A 114 7.96 -6.36 15.79
N VAL A 115 7.46 -7.56 16.02
CA VAL A 115 7.43 -8.19 17.33
C VAL A 115 8.86 -8.48 17.82
N ALA A 116 9.71 -9.09 16.99
CA ALA A 116 11.10 -9.40 17.34
C ALA A 116 11.90 -8.14 17.69
N SER A 117 11.73 -7.06 16.93
CA SER A 117 12.37 -5.75 17.20
C SER A 117 11.89 -5.15 18.52
N SER A 118 10.58 -5.17 18.79
CA SER A 118 9.99 -4.55 19.97
C SER A 118 10.39 -5.25 21.26
N PHE A 119 10.37 -6.57 21.27
CA PHE A 119 10.57 -7.38 22.49
C PHE A 119 12.00 -7.88 22.68
N PHE A 120 12.68 -8.27 21.62
CA PHE A 120 13.98 -8.95 21.72
C PHE A 120 15.15 -8.15 21.18
N GLY A 121 14.91 -6.96 20.62
CA GLY A 121 15.96 -6.12 20.05
C GLY A 121 16.61 -6.69 18.79
N ARG A 122 15.95 -7.65 18.13
CA ARG A 122 16.41 -8.23 16.86
C ARG A 122 15.73 -7.51 15.70
N ASN A 123 16.53 -7.03 14.75
CA ASN A 123 16.04 -6.44 13.52
C ASN A 123 16.76 -7.12 12.35
N ASP A 124 16.16 -8.20 11.86
CA ASP A 124 16.73 -9.04 10.81
C ASP A 124 16.36 -8.51 9.40
N VAL A 125 15.47 -7.50 9.33
CA VAL A 125 15.03 -6.88 8.08
C VAL A 125 15.86 -5.64 7.77
N LYS A 126 16.54 -5.64 6.62
CA LYS A 126 17.24 -4.47 6.08
C LYS A 126 16.29 -3.69 5.17
N LEU A 127 15.94 -2.49 5.58
CA LEU A 127 15.01 -1.65 4.85
C LEU A 127 15.74 -0.62 3.97
N TYR A 128 15.11 -0.29 2.86
CA TYR A 128 15.49 0.82 1.99
C TYR A 128 14.26 1.68 1.67
N GLU A 129 14.49 2.98 1.45
CA GLU A 129 13.46 3.84 0.87
C GLU A 129 13.36 3.53 -0.62
N LYS A 130 12.16 3.15 -1.04
CA LYS A 130 11.81 2.91 -2.44
C LYS A 130 10.90 4.02 -2.91
N ARG A 131 11.37 4.78 -3.89
CA ARG A 131 10.52 5.67 -4.70
C ARG A 131 10.30 4.99 -6.03
N PHE A 132 9.06 4.88 -6.45
CA PHE A 132 8.75 4.12 -7.65
C PHE A 132 7.58 4.73 -8.42
N LEU A 133 7.59 4.46 -9.71
CA LEU A 133 6.48 4.67 -10.62
C LEU A 133 6.41 3.45 -11.52
N SER A 134 5.25 2.86 -11.66
CA SER A 134 5.03 1.71 -12.54
C SER A 134 3.73 1.83 -13.31
N LEU A 135 3.77 1.43 -14.56
CA LEU A 135 2.63 1.33 -15.46
C LEU A 135 2.53 -0.11 -15.95
N HIS A 136 1.37 -0.71 -15.75
CA HIS A 136 1.03 -1.99 -16.32
C HIS A 136 -0.18 -1.84 -17.23
N HIS A 137 -0.12 -2.41 -18.41
CA HIS A 137 -1.22 -2.42 -19.37
C HIS A 137 -1.40 -3.83 -19.94
N GLN A 138 -2.64 -4.25 -20.07
CA GLN A 138 -3.03 -5.53 -20.61
C GLN A 138 -4.24 -5.39 -21.52
N ILE A 139 -4.23 -6.07 -22.66
CA ILE A 139 -5.38 -6.15 -23.57
C ILE A 139 -5.31 -7.41 -24.42
N GLU A 140 -6.45 -8.03 -24.71
CA GLU A 140 -6.57 -9.12 -25.66
C GLU A 140 -6.70 -8.56 -27.08
N LEU A 141 -5.69 -8.79 -27.90
CA LEU A 141 -5.62 -8.30 -29.28
C LEU A 141 -6.48 -9.14 -30.23
N ALA A 142 -6.47 -10.47 -30.03
CA ALA A 142 -7.28 -11.44 -30.76
C ALA A 142 -7.66 -12.57 -29.80
N ASN A 143 -8.55 -13.47 -30.21
CA ASN A 143 -8.99 -14.57 -29.37
C ASN A 143 -7.78 -15.36 -28.85
N SER A 144 -7.64 -15.40 -27.52
CA SER A 144 -6.54 -16.05 -26.80
C SER A 144 -5.15 -15.41 -26.99
N LEU A 145 -5.02 -14.25 -27.65
CA LEU A 145 -3.76 -13.51 -27.77
C LEU A 145 -3.78 -12.32 -26.80
N LEU A 146 -3.23 -12.51 -25.61
CA LEU A 146 -3.12 -11.49 -24.59
C LEU A 146 -1.81 -10.72 -24.75
N PHE A 147 -1.89 -9.42 -24.94
CA PHE A 147 -0.76 -8.49 -24.92
C PHE A 147 -0.64 -7.85 -23.54
N SER A 148 0.55 -7.93 -22.95
CA SER A 148 0.82 -7.32 -21.64
C SER A 148 2.14 -6.55 -21.70
N THR A 149 2.12 -5.34 -21.18
CA THR A 149 3.28 -4.44 -21.11
C THR A 149 3.42 -3.90 -19.68
N SER A 150 4.66 -3.90 -19.18
CA SER A 150 4.98 -3.32 -17.89
C SER A 150 6.19 -2.41 -18.01
N LEU A 151 6.06 -1.20 -17.52
CA LEU A 151 7.14 -0.23 -17.39
C LEU A 151 7.28 0.11 -15.92
N SER A 152 8.50 0.08 -15.39
CA SER A 152 8.74 0.47 -14.01
C SER A 152 10.03 1.26 -13.88
N TRP A 153 9.95 2.31 -13.08
CA TRP A 153 11.09 3.09 -12.63
C TRP A 153 11.15 3.04 -11.12
N GLN A 154 12.33 2.85 -10.54
CA GLN A 154 12.52 2.89 -9.10
C GLN A 154 13.87 3.46 -8.71
N ARG A 155 13.86 4.22 -7.63
CA ARG A 155 15.06 4.69 -6.92
C ARG A 155 15.06 4.08 -5.52
N ARG A 156 16.18 3.51 -5.12
CA ARG A 156 16.37 2.89 -3.81
C ARG A 156 17.44 3.66 -3.04
N GLN A 157 17.18 3.91 -1.76
CA GLN A 157 18.13 4.55 -0.84
C GLN A 157 18.16 3.76 0.45
N MET A 158 19.37 3.35 0.89
CA MET A 158 19.52 2.61 2.15
C MET A 158 18.98 3.45 3.32
N LEU A 159 18.32 2.80 4.25
CA LEU A 159 17.84 3.38 5.50
C LEU A 159 18.61 2.78 6.67
N GLU A 160 18.95 3.62 7.63
CA GLU A 160 19.61 3.23 8.87
C GLU A 160 18.60 3.03 9.99
N ASN A 161 18.98 2.25 11.00
CA ASN A 161 18.17 2.08 12.19
C ASN A 161 18.15 3.38 12.99
N HIS A 162 16.97 3.88 13.34
CA HIS A 162 16.78 5.08 14.17
C HIS A 162 16.49 4.74 15.64
N ILE A 163 16.09 3.49 15.91
CA ILE A 163 15.77 3.00 17.23
C ILE A 163 16.78 1.89 17.58
N HIS A 164 17.53 2.07 18.65
CA HIS A 164 18.58 1.14 19.10
C HIS A 164 18.20 0.42 20.39
N ARG A 165 17.04 0.70 20.99
CA ARG A 165 16.59 0.11 22.26
C ARG A 165 15.35 -0.76 22.07
N SER A 166 15.37 -1.94 22.70
CA SER A 166 14.18 -2.77 22.88
C SER A 166 13.63 -2.67 24.29
N TRP A 167 12.38 -3.10 24.50
CA TRP A 167 11.74 -3.01 25.81
C TRP A 167 12.39 -3.89 26.87
N PHE A 168 12.97 -5.02 26.48
CA PHE A 168 13.54 -6.01 27.41
C PHE A 168 15.07 -6.08 27.42
N LYS A 169 15.76 -5.54 26.45
CA LYS A 169 17.21 -5.52 26.40
C LYS A 169 17.72 -4.13 26.74
N LYS A 170 18.20 -3.94 28.00
CA LYS A 170 19.04 -2.80 28.34
C LYS A 170 20.48 -3.13 27.87
N GLU A 171 21.05 -2.29 27.06
CA GLU A 171 22.52 -2.26 26.87
C GLU A 171 23.19 -1.77 28.14
#